data_a610a9913e9de32441a6ab5ea9923c87
#
_entry.id   a610a9913e9de32441a6ab5ea9923c87
#
_cell.length_a   1.000
_cell.length_b   1.000
_cell.length_c   1.000
_cell.angle_alpha   90.00
_cell.angle_beta   90.00
_cell.angle_gamma   90.00
#
_symmetry.space_group_name_H-M   'P 1'
#
loop_
_entity.id
_entity.type
_entity.pdbx_description
1 polymer ?
#
loop_
_entity_poly.entity_id
_entity_poly.type
_entity_poly.pdbx_seq_one_letter_code
_entity_poly.pdbx_strand_id
1 'polypeptide(L)'
;MSISRAATGGMLLCRAEPLAARPPAHLLRVPLLLVPAGTWSALVPEVKPWLAGEESVAEVLSGWGSAIALGTNWPVLSVWWEGGRAGFTLSSGFRRTAAYEWDAAGRPAGAPDAMRTLAVRLGLDPVLDLEELERLTRTDPAGAPTLDGAGDGEARLLGLLALLTRAGLALPAGLSPGEPADRLRAAARVAAGAETVEWAGWRDAVRAELDAVEEGPLGPWVRGPKARLLGAVQVAAGAPLMLWAVRRRSPGWAAAGAFLTAQGALSLAYDRARTHR
;
A
#
# COMPACT_ATOMS: atom_id res chain seq x y z
N MET A 1 -25.53 12.57 -29.41
CA MET A 1 -24.15 12.06 -29.29
C MET A 1 -23.61 12.48 -27.92
N SER A 2 -23.75 11.63 -26.89
CA SER A 2 -23.07 11.87 -25.62
C SER A 2 -21.57 11.63 -25.84
N ILE A 3 -20.78 12.70 -25.75
CA ILE A 3 -19.33 12.59 -25.65
C ILE A 3 -19.09 11.83 -24.32
N SER A 4 -18.79 10.55 -24.42
CA SER A 4 -18.35 9.77 -23.27
C SER A 4 -17.11 10.46 -22.75
N ARG A 5 -17.24 11.18 -21.66
CA ARG A 5 -16.11 11.84 -21.00
C ARG A 5 -15.20 10.71 -20.54
N ALA A 6 -14.03 10.63 -21.15
CA ALA A 6 -13.07 9.60 -20.82
C ALA A 6 -12.92 9.50 -19.31
N ALA A 7 -13.05 8.30 -18.77
CA ALA A 7 -13.07 8.07 -17.33
C ALA A 7 -11.69 8.39 -16.74
N THR A 8 -11.68 9.04 -15.58
CA THR A 8 -10.48 9.21 -14.75
C THR A 8 -10.70 8.50 -13.44
N GLY A 9 -9.75 7.65 -13.06
CA GLY A 9 -9.82 6.88 -11.83
C GLY A 9 -8.54 6.17 -11.50
N GLY A 10 -8.54 5.49 -10.37
CA GLY A 10 -7.42 4.67 -9.94
C GLY A 10 -7.58 4.21 -8.51
N MET A 11 -6.73 3.27 -8.11
CA MET A 11 -6.73 2.66 -6.78
C MET A 11 -5.33 2.12 -6.45
N LEU A 12 -5.11 1.84 -5.18
CA LEU A 12 -3.91 1.14 -4.72
C LEU A 12 -4.26 -0.31 -4.41
N LEU A 13 -3.44 -1.22 -4.89
CA LEU A 13 -3.56 -2.65 -4.62
C LEU A 13 -2.40 -3.06 -3.72
N CYS A 14 -2.72 -3.41 -2.49
CA CYS A 14 -1.76 -3.83 -1.47
C CYS A 14 -1.72 -5.36 -1.43
N ARG A 15 -0.54 -5.96 -1.58
CA ARG A 15 -0.40 -7.42 -1.46
C ARG A 15 -0.39 -7.84 0.01
N ALA A 16 -1.45 -7.51 0.70
CA ALA A 16 -1.67 -7.76 2.12
C ALA A 16 -3.17 -7.81 2.42
N GLU A 17 -3.54 -8.52 3.46
CA GLU A 17 -4.91 -8.54 3.96
C GLU A 17 -5.31 -7.18 4.56
N PRO A 18 -6.61 -6.86 4.66
CA PRO A 18 -7.11 -5.57 5.15
C PRO A 18 -6.55 -5.15 6.51
N LEU A 19 -6.41 -6.10 7.44
CA LEU A 19 -5.87 -5.84 8.77
C LEU A 19 -4.44 -5.29 8.73
N ALA A 20 -3.60 -5.80 7.82
CA ALA A 20 -2.23 -5.35 7.63
C ALA A 20 -2.12 -4.07 6.78
N ALA A 21 -3.08 -3.84 5.88
CA ALA A 21 -3.09 -2.66 5.00
C ALA A 21 -3.64 -1.41 5.69
N ARG A 22 -4.51 -1.55 6.71
CA ARG A 22 -5.18 -0.45 7.41
C ARG A 22 -4.19 0.53 8.09
N PRO A 23 -3.23 0.10 8.95
CA PRO A 23 -2.36 1.02 9.66
C PRO A 23 -1.55 1.95 8.73
N PRO A 24 -0.85 1.46 7.68
CA PRO A 24 -0.13 2.35 6.77
C PRO A 24 -1.06 3.22 5.92
N ALA A 25 -2.30 2.77 5.61
CA ALA A 25 -3.29 3.59 4.92
C ALA A 25 -3.71 4.81 5.74
N HIS A 26 -3.84 4.70 7.06
CA HIS A 26 -4.12 5.84 7.95
C HIS A 26 -3.04 6.93 7.86
N LEU A 27 -1.78 6.57 7.61
CA LEU A 27 -0.67 7.52 7.54
C LEU A 27 -0.74 8.44 6.32
N LEU A 28 -1.49 8.08 5.28
CA LEU A 28 -1.72 8.93 4.12
C LEU A 28 -2.54 10.19 4.45
N ARG A 29 -3.27 10.19 5.56
CA ARG A 29 -4.13 11.31 6.03
C ARG A 29 -5.19 11.74 5.02
N VAL A 30 -5.62 10.82 4.18
CA VAL A 30 -6.71 11.01 3.22
C VAL A 30 -7.78 9.95 3.46
N PRO A 31 -9.06 10.26 3.27
CA PRO A 31 -10.12 9.27 3.40
C PRO A 31 -10.04 8.26 2.25
N LEU A 32 -10.00 6.97 2.61
CA LEU A 32 -9.89 5.84 1.70
C LEU A 32 -10.93 4.78 2.08
N LEU A 33 -11.40 4.05 1.09
CA LEU A 33 -12.17 2.82 1.29
C LEU A 33 -11.21 1.64 1.15
N LEU A 34 -11.06 0.87 2.21
CA LEU A 34 -10.28 -0.37 2.24
C LEU A 34 -11.21 -1.54 1.95
N VAL A 35 -10.93 -2.28 0.88
CA VAL A 35 -11.77 -3.36 0.38
C VAL A 35 -10.95 -4.64 0.26
N PRO A 36 -11.42 -5.78 0.81
CA PRO A 36 -10.79 -7.06 0.57
C PRO A 36 -10.79 -7.42 -0.93
N ALA A 37 -9.66 -7.93 -1.44
CA ALA A 37 -9.49 -8.28 -2.84
C ALA A 37 -8.76 -9.64 -3.01
N GLY A 38 -9.32 -10.70 -2.46
CA GLY A 38 -8.69 -12.02 -2.33
C GLY A 38 -7.62 -12.01 -1.23
N THR A 39 -6.39 -12.38 -1.57
CA THR A 39 -5.23 -12.25 -0.65
C THR A 39 -4.61 -10.85 -0.66
N TRP A 40 -5.26 -9.91 -1.36
CA TRP A 40 -4.89 -8.51 -1.49
C TRP A 40 -5.93 -7.62 -0.82
N SER A 41 -5.60 -6.34 -0.72
CA SER A 41 -6.54 -5.28 -0.38
C SER A 41 -6.50 -4.18 -1.43
N ALA A 42 -7.67 -3.65 -1.78
CA ALA A 42 -7.79 -2.45 -2.61
C ALA A 42 -8.08 -1.23 -1.73
N LEU A 43 -7.35 -0.14 -1.96
CA LEU A 43 -7.60 1.17 -1.36
C LEU A 43 -8.14 2.10 -2.44
N VAL A 44 -9.40 2.47 -2.29
CA VAL A 44 -10.10 3.36 -3.24
C VAL A 44 -10.24 4.75 -2.63
N PRO A 45 -9.73 5.81 -3.28
CA PRO A 45 -9.83 7.18 -2.78
C PRO A 45 -11.28 7.65 -2.67
N GLU A 46 -11.65 8.25 -1.54
CA GLU A 46 -12.93 8.95 -1.39
C GLU A 46 -12.88 10.38 -1.91
N VAL A 47 -11.70 10.95 -2.04
CA VAL A 47 -11.43 12.27 -2.60
C VAL A 47 -10.71 12.16 -3.94
N LYS A 48 -10.73 13.21 -4.72
CA LYS A 48 -10.10 13.30 -6.05
C LYS A 48 -9.10 14.46 -6.06
N PRO A 49 -7.95 14.35 -5.38
CA PRO A 49 -7.00 15.46 -5.27
C PRO A 49 -6.46 15.91 -6.63
N TRP A 50 -6.38 15.01 -7.62
CA TRP A 50 -6.00 15.34 -9.01
C TRP A 50 -6.98 16.28 -9.75
N LEU A 51 -8.19 16.53 -9.22
CA LEU A 51 -9.11 17.52 -9.77
C LEU A 51 -8.89 18.93 -9.20
N ALA A 52 -8.26 19.04 -8.05
CA ALA A 52 -8.06 20.29 -7.32
C ALA A 52 -6.60 20.78 -7.34
N GLY A 53 -5.66 19.90 -7.69
CA GLY A 53 -4.22 20.16 -7.73
C GLY A 53 -3.66 20.20 -9.15
N GLU A 54 -2.35 20.39 -9.24
CA GLU A 54 -1.58 20.35 -10.50
C GLU A 54 -1.08 18.93 -10.81
N GLU A 55 -1.16 18.00 -9.83
CA GLU A 55 -0.67 16.64 -9.96
C GLU A 55 -1.68 15.75 -10.70
N SER A 56 -1.19 14.92 -11.62
CA SER A 56 -1.98 13.90 -12.31
C SER A 56 -2.45 12.79 -11.36
N VAL A 57 -3.47 12.03 -11.77
CA VAL A 57 -3.90 10.84 -11.03
C VAL A 57 -2.76 9.84 -10.84
N ALA A 58 -1.89 9.70 -11.82
CA ALA A 58 -0.71 8.84 -11.78
C ALA A 58 0.28 9.26 -10.67
N GLU A 59 0.61 10.55 -10.60
CA GLU A 59 1.54 11.10 -9.60
C GLU A 59 1.00 10.95 -8.19
N VAL A 60 -0.26 11.33 -7.96
CA VAL A 60 -0.90 11.21 -6.65
C VAL A 60 -0.88 9.77 -6.16
N LEU A 61 -1.36 8.82 -6.96
CA LEU A 61 -1.44 7.42 -6.55
C LEU A 61 -0.05 6.79 -6.41
N SER A 62 0.91 7.14 -7.26
CA SER A 62 2.31 6.72 -7.14
C SER A 62 2.95 7.20 -5.84
N GLY A 63 2.71 8.45 -5.47
CA GLY A 63 3.18 9.04 -4.23
C GLY A 63 2.61 8.30 -3.00
N TRP A 64 1.29 8.06 -2.99
CA TRP A 64 0.64 7.32 -1.92
C TRP A 64 1.11 5.87 -1.83
N GLY A 65 1.21 5.17 -2.97
CA GLY A 65 1.73 3.80 -3.01
C GLY A 65 3.16 3.69 -2.49
N SER A 66 4.00 4.67 -2.81
CA SER A 66 5.37 4.74 -2.30
C SER A 66 5.41 5.01 -0.80
N ALA A 67 4.56 5.91 -0.29
CA ALA A 67 4.46 6.21 1.13
C ALA A 67 4.04 4.98 1.96
N ILE A 68 3.03 4.23 1.50
CA ILE A 68 2.62 2.97 2.14
C ILE A 68 3.77 1.95 2.09
N ALA A 69 4.40 1.77 0.91
CA ALA A 69 5.43 0.76 0.72
C ALA A 69 6.67 0.99 1.59
N LEU A 70 7.00 2.24 1.93
CA LEU A 70 8.13 2.57 2.81
C LEU A 70 7.96 2.01 4.23
N GLY A 71 6.74 1.94 4.72
CA GLY A 71 6.42 1.43 6.07
C GLY A 71 6.08 -0.06 6.11
N THR A 72 6.16 -0.78 4.99
CA THR A 72 5.69 -2.17 4.89
C THR A 72 6.72 -3.10 4.25
N ASN A 73 6.53 -4.40 4.43
CA ASN A 73 7.36 -5.44 3.82
C ASN A 73 6.74 -6.08 2.57
N TRP A 74 5.59 -5.59 2.14
CA TRP A 74 4.86 -6.06 0.96
C TRP A 74 4.76 -4.96 -0.12
N PRO A 75 4.64 -5.35 -1.40
CA PRO A 75 4.54 -4.40 -2.50
C PRO A 75 3.16 -3.74 -2.59
N VAL A 76 3.15 -2.49 -3.07
CA VAL A 76 1.95 -1.73 -3.41
C VAL A 76 1.95 -1.45 -4.90
N LEU A 77 0.87 -1.82 -5.57
CA LEU A 77 0.64 -1.54 -6.98
C LEU A 77 -0.39 -0.41 -7.10
N SER A 78 0.07 0.77 -7.46
CA SER A 78 -0.80 1.90 -7.82
C SER A 78 -1.25 1.72 -9.26
N VAL A 79 -2.55 1.67 -9.53
CA VAL A 79 -3.12 1.57 -10.87
C VAL A 79 -3.99 2.78 -11.15
N TRP A 80 -3.89 3.32 -12.37
CA TRP A 80 -4.58 4.54 -12.76
C TRP A 80 -4.99 4.51 -14.23
N TRP A 81 -6.01 5.30 -14.58
CA TRP A 81 -6.46 5.55 -15.95
C TRP A 81 -7.02 6.95 -16.10
N GLU A 82 -6.81 7.54 -17.25
CA GLU A 82 -7.22 8.90 -17.59
C GLU A 82 -7.26 9.09 -19.10
N GLY A 83 -8.40 9.42 -19.65
CA GLY A 83 -8.50 9.75 -21.07
C GLY A 83 -8.17 8.60 -22.03
N GLY A 84 -8.43 7.36 -21.65
CA GLY A 84 -8.05 6.17 -22.40
C GLY A 84 -6.60 5.71 -22.17
N ARG A 85 -5.75 6.56 -21.57
CA ARG A 85 -4.43 6.18 -21.06
C ARG A 85 -4.59 5.40 -19.77
N ALA A 86 -3.68 4.48 -19.50
CA ALA A 86 -3.66 3.75 -18.24
C ALA A 86 -2.23 3.36 -17.86
N GLY A 87 -2.02 3.04 -16.60
CA GLY A 87 -0.69 2.62 -16.16
C GLY A 87 -0.67 2.13 -14.74
N PHE A 88 0.53 1.73 -14.34
CA PHE A 88 0.80 1.33 -12.98
C PHE A 88 2.15 1.81 -12.46
N THR A 89 2.26 1.90 -11.14
CA THR A 89 3.53 2.04 -10.42
C THR A 89 3.59 1.00 -9.32
N LEU A 90 4.61 0.15 -9.33
CA LEU A 90 4.89 -0.81 -8.28
C LEU A 90 5.94 -0.24 -7.33
N SER A 91 5.57 -0.07 -6.08
CA SER A 91 6.43 0.38 -4.98
C SER A 91 6.70 -0.76 -4.00
N SER A 92 7.94 -0.87 -3.48
CA SER A 92 8.34 -1.93 -2.55
C SER A 92 9.47 -1.43 -1.65
N GLY A 93 9.16 -0.99 -0.44
CA GLY A 93 10.13 -0.45 0.50
C GLY A 93 10.99 0.66 -0.11
N PHE A 94 12.29 0.61 0.11
CA PHE A 94 13.27 1.56 -0.43
C PHE A 94 13.79 1.19 -1.84
N ARG A 95 13.20 0.20 -2.50
CA ARG A 95 13.61 -0.20 -3.85
C ARG A 95 13.11 0.82 -4.87
N ARG A 96 13.86 0.98 -5.98
CA ARG A 96 13.41 1.79 -7.10
C ARG A 96 12.03 1.30 -7.57
N THR A 97 11.10 2.22 -7.78
CA THR A 97 9.76 1.92 -8.31
C THR A 97 9.86 1.37 -9.73
N ALA A 98 8.96 0.47 -10.10
CA ALA A 98 8.76 0.04 -11.47
C ALA A 98 7.46 0.65 -11.95
N ALA A 99 7.51 1.46 -13.01
CA ALA A 99 6.35 2.12 -13.57
C ALA A 99 6.22 1.79 -15.05
N TYR A 100 4.98 1.68 -15.50
CA TYR A 100 4.64 1.43 -16.90
C TYR A 100 3.31 2.09 -17.25
N GLU A 101 3.20 2.58 -18.46
CA GLU A 101 1.96 3.17 -18.95
C GLU A 101 1.69 2.80 -20.40
N TRP A 102 0.43 2.90 -20.79
CA TRP A 102 -0.05 2.79 -22.15
C TRP A 102 -0.80 4.06 -22.52
N ASP A 103 -0.57 4.56 -23.71
CA ASP A 103 -1.34 5.69 -24.24
C ASP A 103 -2.78 5.26 -24.59
N ALA A 104 -3.59 6.21 -25.04
CA ALA A 104 -4.99 5.96 -25.39
C ALA A 104 -5.17 4.97 -26.57
N ALA A 105 -4.11 4.78 -27.38
CA ALA A 105 -4.07 3.79 -28.46
C ALA A 105 -3.39 2.47 -28.03
N GLY A 106 -3.21 2.25 -26.72
CA GLY A 106 -2.56 1.06 -26.17
C GLY A 106 -1.08 0.93 -26.45
N ARG A 107 -0.43 1.98 -26.98
CA ARG A 107 1.00 1.95 -27.24
C ARG A 107 1.78 2.05 -25.94
N PRO A 108 2.79 1.20 -25.77
CA PRO A 108 3.56 1.16 -24.54
C PRO A 108 4.46 2.39 -24.39
N ALA A 109 4.53 2.93 -23.17
CA ALA A 109 5.42 3.99 -22.75
C ALA A 109 5.96 3.67 -21.36
N GLY A 110 7.08 2.99 -21.26
CA GLY A 110 7.66 2.59 -19.98
C GLY A 110 9.03 1.95 -20.13
N ALA A 111 9.69 1.71 -19.00
CA ALA A 111 10.99 1.03 -19.00
C ALA A 111 10.83 -0.44 -19.44
N PRO A 112 11.71 -0.95 -20.34
CA PRO A 112 11.58 -2.32 -20.86
C PRO A 112 11.61 -3.40 -19.78
N ASP A 113 12.27 -3.15 -18.66
CA ASP A 113 12.43 -4.07 -17.53
C ASP A 113 11.30 -3.97 -16.48
N ALA A 114 10.34 -3.04 -16.65
CA ALA A 114 9.29 -2.82 -15.66
C ALA A 114 8.41 -4.06 -15.46
N MET A 115 8.03 -4.74 -16.55
CA MET A 115 7.21 -5.96 -16.48
C MET A 115 7.94 -7.12 -15.81
N ARG A 116 9.23 -7.29 -16.10
CA ARG A 116 10.07 -8.29 -15.44
C ARG A 116 10.23 -7.97 -13.94
N THR A 117 10.43 -6.71 -13.61
CA THR A 117 10.51 -6.27 -12.21
C THR A 117 9.20 -6.52 -11.48
N LEU A 118 8.06 -6.26 -12.13
CA LEU A 118 6.73 -6.54 -11.60
C LEU A 118 6.57 -8.05 -11.33
N ALA A 119 6.87 -8.90 -12.32
CA ALA A 119 6.78 -10.35 -12.18
C ALA A 119 7.58 -10.87 -10.98
N VAL A 120 8.86 -10.49 -10.89
CA VAL A 120 9.75 -10.91 -9.80
C VAL A 120 9.26 -10.44 -8.44
N ARG A 121 8.84 -9.19 -8.30
CA ARG A 121 8.40 -8.64 -7.01
C ARG A 121 7.05 -9.16 -6.56
N LEU A 122 6.20 -9.52 -7.49
CA LEU A 122 4.90 -10.14 -7.20
C LEU A 122 4.96 -11.67 -7.15
N GLY A 123 6.12 -12.28 -7.37
CA GLY A 123 6.29 -13.73 -7.33
C GLY A 123 5.45 -14.45 -8.37
N LEU A 124 5.32 -13.87 -9.56
CA LEU A 124 4.68 -14.49 -10.71
C LEU A 124 5.59 -15.53 -11.32
N ASP A 125 5.01 -16.47 -12.08
CA ASP A 125 5.77 -17.50 -12.78
C ASP A 125 6.69 -16.87 -13.84
N PRO A 126 8.02 -17.12 -13.79
CA PRO A 126 8.96 -16.48 -14.70
C PRO A 126 8.87 -16.95 -16.14
N VAL A 127 8.16 -18.06 -16.41
CA VAL A 127 7.99 -18.62 -17.77
C VAL A 127 6.63 -18.28 -18.32
N LEU A 128 5.56 -18.63 -17.60
CA LEU A 128 4.18 -18.50 -18.09
C LEU A 128 3.69 -17.03 -18.00
N ASP A 129 3.89 -16.41 -16.86
CA ASP A 129 3.33 -15.09 -16.62
C ASP A 129 4.16 -13.98 -17.28
N LEU A 130 5.50 -14.14 -17.37
CA LEU A 130 6.35 -13.15 -17.99
C LEU A 130 6.05 -12.99 -19.49
N GLU A 131 5.81 -14.09 -20.20
CA GLU A 131 5.44 -14.03 -21.63
C GLU A 131 4.13 -13.27 -21.85
N GLU A 132 3.13 -13.49 -20.97
CA GLU A 132 1.86 -12.76 -21.03
C GLU A 132 2.03 -11.29 -20.70
N LEU A 133 2.85 -10.95 -19.70
CA LEU A 133 3.19 -9.56 -19.37
C LEU A 133 3.92 -8.86 -20.54
N GLU A 134 4.84 -9.55 -21.19
CA GLU A 134 5.55 -9.04 -22.37
C GLU A 134 4.62 -8.81 -23.56
N ARG A 135 3.56 -9.62 -23.72
CA ARG A 135 2.52 -9.35 -24.75
C ARG A 135 1.82 -8.02 -24.51
N LEU A 136 1.60 -7.62 -23.26
CA LEU A 136 1.01 -6.32 -22.93
C LEU A 136 1.92 -5.14 -23.33
N THR A 137 3.21 -5.38 -23.55
CA THR A 137 4.17 -4.37 -24.00
C THR A 137 4.33 -4.29 -25.52
N ARG A 138 3.75 -5.23 -26.27
CA ARG A 138 3.86 -5.25 -27.74
C ARG A 138 2.82 -4.32 -28.35
N THR A 139 3.27 -3.53 -29.32
CA THR A 139 2.38 -2.77 -30.17
C THR A 139 1.82 -3.76 -31.21
N ASP A 140 0.54 -4.08 -31.12
CA ASP A 140 -0.11 -4.96 -32.07
C ASP A 140 -0.48 -4.17 -33.32
N PRO A 141 0.08 -4.48 -34.51
CA PRO A 141 -0.23 -3.73 -35.74
C PRO A 141 -1.64 -4.01 -36.28
N ALA A 142 -2.31 -5.02 -35.75
CA ALA A 142 -3.67 -5.42 -36.15
C ALA A 142 -4.64 -5.28 -34.97
N GLY A 143 -4.89 -4.05 -34.51
CA GLY A 143 -5.91 -3.68 -33.54
C GLY A 143 -6.49 -4.82 -32.70
N ALA A 144 -6.06 -4.97 -31.46
CA ALA A 144 -6.75 -5.83 -30.53
C ALA A 144 -8.22 -5.39 -30.45
N PRO A 145 -9.18 -6.32 -30.35
CA PRO A 145 -10.59 -5.95 -30.29
C PRO A 145 -10.81 -5.06 -29.07
N THR A 146 -11.21 -3.81 -29.31
CA THR A 146 -11.66 -2.89 -28.29
C THR A 146 -12.85 -3.51 -27.60
N LEU A 147 -12.75 -3.77 -26.30
CA LEU A 147 -13.94 -3.98 -25.49
C LEU A 147 -14.76 -2.68 -25.56
N ASP A 148 -16.01 -2.80 -25.96
CA ASP A 148 -16.90 -1.65 -26.24
C ASP A 148 -16.76 -0.57 -25.15
N GLY A 149 -16.15 0.58 -25.51
CA GLY A 149 -16.09 1.79 -24.70
C GLY A 149 -14.86 1.99 -23.82
N ALA A 150 -13.94 1.03 -23.70
CA ALA A 150 -12.66 1.23 -23.02
C ALA A 150 -11.61 1.71 -24.02
N GLY A 151 -10.70 2.61 -23.62
CA GLY A 151 -9.50 2.93 -24.39
C GLY A 151 -8.54 1.73 -24.41
N ASP A 152 -7.71 1.64 -25.46
CA ASP A 152 -6.77 0.52 -25.60
C ASP A 152 -5.78 0.42 -24.42
N GLY A 153 -5.39 1.55 -23.81
CA GLY A 153 -4.58 1.58 -22.58
C GLY A 153 -5.29 0.95 -21.38
N GLU A 154 -6.58 1.24 -21.20
CA GLU A 154 -7.41 0.66 -20.16
C GLU A 154 -7.59 -0.85 -20.35
N ALA A 155 -7.77 -1.30 -21.59
CA ALA A 155 -7.86 -2.73 -21.92
C ALA A 155 -6.55 -3.48 -21.58
N ARG A 156 -5.39 -2.86 -21.80
CA ARG A 156 -4.08 -3.40 -21.41
C ARG A 156 -3.95 -3.52 -19.90
N LEU A 157 -4.41 -2.50 -19.16
CA LEU A 157 -4.42 -2.53 -17.69
C LEU A 157 -5.37 -3.62 -17.16
N LEU A 158 -6.54 -3.81 -17.80
CA LEU A 158 -7.44 -4.93 -17.49
C LEU A 158 -6.77 -6.28 -17.69
N GLY A 159 -6.01 -6.45 -18.78
CA GLY A 159 -5.22 -7.66 -19.04
C GLY A 159 -4.19 -7.92 -17.94
N LEU A 160 -3.51 -6.87 -17.48
CA LEU A 160 -2.58 -6.96 -16.34
C LEU A 160 -3.30 -7.43 -15.07
N LEU A 161 -4.44 -6.84 -14.71
CA LEU A 161 -5.18 -7.23 -13.51
C LEU A 161 -5.73 -8.65 -13.62
N ALA A 162 -6.17 -9.07 -14.81
CA ALA A 162 -6.59 -10.46 -15.05
C ALA A 162 -5.44 -11.44 -14.81
N LEU A 163 -4.22 -11.11 -15.21
CA LEU A 163 -3.05 -11.93 -14.94
C LEU A 163 -2.74 -11.99 -13.43
N LEU A 164 -2.91 -10.89 -12.70
CA LEU A 164 -2.68 -10.85 -11.25
C LEU A 164 -3.67 -11.69 -10.45
N THR A 165 -4.78 -12.19 -11.06
CA THR A 165 -5.65 -13.17 -10.39
C THR A 165 -4.90 -14.45 -10.03
N ARG A 166 -3.87 -14.81 -10.81
CA ARG A 166 -2.96 -15.93 -10.50
C ARG A 166 -2.13 -15.68 -9.24
N ALA A 167 -1.87 -14.41 -8.93
CA ALA A 167 -1.20 -13.99 -7.69
C ALA A 167 -2.18 -13.79 -6.51
N GLY A 168 -3.44 -14.20 -6.66
CA GLY A 168 -4.47 -14.13 -5.63
C GLY A 168 -5.23 -12.80 -5.56
N LEU A 169 -5.08 -11.92 -6.55
CA LEU A 169 -5.91 -10.71 -6.66
C LEU A 169 -7.34 -11.09 -7.09
N ALA A 170 -8.34 -10.71 -6.30
CA ALA A 170 -9.75 -10.92 -6.64
C ALA A 170 -10.54 -9.63 -6.34
N LEU A 171 -10.59 -8.74 -7.33
CA LEU A 171 -11.30 -7.47 -7.18
C LEU A 171 -12.81 -7.69 -7.11
N PRO A 172 -13.52 -7.04 -6.19
CA PRO A 172 -14.98 -7.01 -6.19
C PRO A 172 -15.54 -6.40 -7.47
N ALA A 173 -16.77 -6.80 -7.81
CA ALA A 173 -17.48 -6.27 -8.96
C ALA A 173 -17.57 -4.73 -8.92
N GLY A 174 -17.30 -4.07 -10.04
CA GLY A 174 -17.31 -2.61 -10.17
C GLY A 174 -15.97 -1.94 -9.80
N LEU A 175 -14.98 -2.66 -9.27
CA LEU A 175 -13.63 -2.15 -9.10
C LEU A 175 -12.78 -2.54 -10.32
N SER A 176 -13.00 -1.85 -11.43
CA SER A 176 -12.36 -2.17 -12.71
C SER A 176 -11.74 -0.92 -13.34
N PRO A 177 -10.58 -1.05 -14.05
CA PRO A 177 -10.10 0.01 -14.93
C PRO A 177 -11.17 0.46 -15.92
N GLY A 178 -11.13 1.76 -16.27
CA GLY A 178 -12.14 2.39 -17.13
C GLY A 178 -13.37 2.93 -16.39
N GLU A 179 -13.59 2.52 -15.14
CA GLU A 179 -14.66 3.11 -14.33
C GLU A 179 -14.27 4.51 -13.80
N PRO A 180 -15.17 5.48 -13.83
CA PRO A 180 -14.95 6.79 -13.21
C PRO A 180 -14.76 6.64 -11.69
N ALA A 181 -13.93 7.48 -11.08
CA ALA A 181 -13.64 7.45 -9.66
C ALA A 181 -14.89 7.43 -8.76
N ASP A 182 -15.99 8.08 -9.18
CA ASP A 182 -17.27 8.06 -8.42
C ASP A 182 -17.92 6.68 -8.43
N ARG A 183 -17.85 5.95 -9.55
CA ARG A 183 -18.36 4.57 -9.63
C ARG A 183 -17.50 3.61 -8.84
N LEU A 184 -16.16 3.74 -8.91
CA LEU A 184 -15.26 2.96 -8.07
C LEU A 184 -15.59 3.13 -6.59
N ARG A 185 -15.77 4.37 -6.14
CA ARG A 185 -16.16 4.69 -4.76
C ARG A 185 -17.49 4.06 -4.37
N ALA A 186 -18.50 4.18 -5.26
CA ALA A 186 -19.80 3.56 -5.01
C ALA A 186 -19.71 2.04 -4.92
N ALA A 187 -18.96 1.39 -5.81
CA ALA A 187 -18.72 -0.05 -5.78
C ALA A 187 -17.96 -0.47 -4.53
N ALA A 188 -16.92 0.27 -4.16
CA ALA A 188 -16.12 0.00 -2.97
C ALA A 188 -16.97 0.05 -1.68
N ARG A 189 -17.90 1.02 -1.55
CA ARG A 189 -18.75 1.16 -0.36
C ARG A 189 -19.73 -0.01 -0.15
N VAL A 190 -20.14 -0.67 -1.20
CA VAL A 190 -21.09 -1.80 -1.12
C VAL A 190 -20.39 -3.15 -1.16
N ALA A 191 -19.07 -3.17 -1.35
CA ALA A 191 -18.29 -4.40 -1.36
C ALA A 191 -18.30 -5.06 0.03
N ALA A 192 -18.36 -6.38 0.05
CA ALA A 192 -18.33 -7.14 1.30
C ALA A 192 -17.01 -6.92 2.05
N GLY A 193 -17.09 -6.60 3.34
CA GLY A 193 -15.91 -6.34 4.18
C GLY A 193 -15.23 -4.98 3.89
N ALA A 194 -15.90 -4.07 3.18
CA ALA A 194 -15.40 -2.72 2.97
C ALA A 194 -15.37 -1.93 4.28
N GLU A 195 -14.31 -1.18 4.48
CA GLU A 195 -14.11 -0.33 5.66
C GLU A 195 -13.65 1.07 5.22
N THR A 196 -14.11 2.09 5.94
CA THR A 196 -13.61 3.45 5.75
C THR A 196 -12.35 3.65 6.60
N VAL A 197 -11.29 4.12 5.96
CA VAL A 197 -10.03 4.49 6.61
C VAL A 197 -9.94 6.01 6.61
N GLU A 198 -10.16 6.63 7.75
CA GLU A 198 -10.09 8.08 7.94
C GLU A 198 -8.99 8.43 8.93
N TRP A 199 -8.38 9.59 8.73
CA TRP A 199 -7.42 10.12 9.68
C TRP A 199 -8.14 10.73 10.88
N ALA A 200 -8.26 9.98 11.96
CA ALA A 200 -8.84 10.47 13.22
C ALA A 200 -7.83 11.15 14.16
N GLY A 201 -6.55 11.24 13.74
CA GLY A 201 -5.46 11.84 14.51
C GLY A 201 -4.33 10.86 14.81
N TRP A 202 -3.15 11.40 15.17
CA TRP A 202 -1.96 10.57 15.44
C TRP A 202 -2.16 9.55 16.56
N ARG A 203 -3.00 9.87 17.57
CA ARG A 203 -3.28 8.98 18.71
C ARG A 203 -4.03 7.74 18.27
N ASP A 204 -4.95 7.87 17.34
CA ASP A 204 -5.77 6.75 16.86
C ASP A 204 -4.99 5.90 15.84
N ALA A 205 -4.12 6.52 15.03
CA ALA A 205 -3.19 5.78 14.17
C ALA A 205 -2.21 4.91 15.00
N VAL A 206 -1.63 5.48 16.06
CA VAL A 206 -0.75 4.73 16.98
C VAL A 206 -1.53 3.63 17.71
N ARG A 207 -2.79 3.87 18.08
CA ARG A 207 -3.62 2.87 18.73
C ARG A 207 -3.96 1.72 17.78
N ALA A 208 -4.32 2.02 16.52
CA ALA A 208 -4.59 1.00 15.51
C ALA A 208 -3.35 0.14 15.20
N GLU A 209 -2.16 0.74 15.19
CA GLU A 209 -0.91 0.01 14.99
C GLU A 209 -0.56 -0.88 16.19
N LEU A 210 -0.79 -0.39 17.40
CA LEU A 210 -0.63 -1.18 18.63
C LEU A 210 -1.62 -2.35 18.67
N ASP A 211 -2.89 -2.14 18.31
CA ASP A 211 -3.90 -3.19 18.26
C ASP A 211 -3.52 -4.27 17.21
N ALA A 212 -3.03 -3.88 16.05
CA ALA A 212 -2.54 -4.82 15.02
C ALA A 212 -1.33 -5.64 15.49
N VAL A 213 -0.39 -5.03 16.24
CA VAL A 213 0.76 -5.73 16.85
C VAL A 213 0.27 -6.66 17.98
N GLU A 214 -0.73 -6.25 18.73
CA GLU A 214 -1.30 -7.04 19.83
C GLU A 214 -2.08 -8.28 19.36
N GLU A 215 -2.70 -8.23 18.20
CA GLU A 215 -3.40 -9.37 17.56
C GLU A 215 -2.45 -10.28 16.75
N GLY A 216 -1.25 -9.80 16.46
CA GLY A 216 -0.22 -10.53 15.70
C GLY A 216 0.59 -11.51 16.54
N PRO A 217 1.54 -12.24 15.93
CA PRO A 217 2.39 -13.23 16.60
C PRO A 217 3.27 -12.64 17.70
N LEU A 218 3.44 -11.32 17.75
CA LEU A 218 4.16 -10.59 18.80
C LEU A 218 3.28 -10.22 19.99
N GLY A 219 1.94 -10.41 19.91
CA GLY A 219 0.99 -10.07 20.97
C GLY A 219 1.35 -10.61 22.35
N PRO A 220 1.77 -11.89 22.51
CA PRO A 220 2.18 -12.45 23.80
C PRO A 220 3.43 -11.78 24.40
N TRP A 221 4.25 -11.11 23.58
CA TRP A 221 5.46 -10.38 24.01
C TRP A 221 5.17 -8.92 24.37
N VAL A 222 4.06 -8.37 23.88
CA VAL A 222 3.62 -7.00 24.14
C VAL A 222 2.67 -6.95 25.35
N ARG A 223 1.97 -8.06 25.65
CA ARG A 223 1.02 -8.18 26.77
C ARG A 223 1.48 -9.17 27.83
N GLY A 224 1.23 -8.84 29.09
CA GLY A 224 1.39 -9.74 30.22
C GLY A 224 2.78 -9.77 30.86
N PRO A 225 3.09 -10.81 31.65
CA PRO A 225 4.31 -10.86 32.48
C PRO A 225 5.60 -10.82 31.67
N LYS A 226 5.58 -11.29 30.41
CA LYS A 226 6.75 -11.24 29.50
C LYS A 226 7.07 -9.81 29.06
N ALA A 227 6.06 -8.97 28.82
CA ALA A 227 6.24 -7.55 28.49
C ALA A 227 6.85 -6.78 29.66
N ARG A 228 6.41 -7.04 30.89
CA ARG A 228 7.01 -6.46 32.11
C ARG A 228 8.48 -6.86 32.26
N LEU A 229 8.78 -8.13 32.03
CA LEU A 229 10.13 -8.65 32.10
C LEU A 229 11.05 -8.00 31.05
N LEU A 230 10.56 -7.85 29.82
CA LEU A 230 11.29 -7.20 28.74
C LEU A 230 11.53 -5.71 29.05
N GLY A 231 10.51 -4.97 29.50
CA GLY A 231 10.65 -3.58 29.91
C GLY A 231 11.62 -3.39 31.07
N ALA A 232 11.57 -4.28 32.07
CA ALA A 232 12.50 -4.27 33.18
C ALA A 232 13.95 -4.56 32.75
N VAL A 233 14.16 -5.52 31.86
CA VAL A 233 15.47 -5.85 31.30
C VAL A 233 16.03 -4.68 30.48
N GLN A 234 15.20 -4.01 29.68
CA GLN A 234 15.61 -2.83 28.91
C GLN A 234 16.04 -1.66 29.81
N VAL A 235 15.32 -1.39 30.88
CA VAL A 235 15.71 -0.36 31.87
C VAL A 235 16.99 -0.79 32.59
N ALA A 236 17.09 -2.04 33.03
CA ALA A 236 18.25 -2.57 33.74
C ALA A 236 19.52 -2.58 32.90
N ALA A 237 19.42 -2.77 31.59
CA ALA A 237 20.54 -2.71 30.66
C ALA A 237 20.86 -1.29 30.19
N GLY A 238 19.81 -0.50 29.92
CA GLY A 238 19.94 0.85 29.35
C GLY A 238 20.52 1.88 30.33
N ALA A 239 20.12 1.84 31.59
CA ALA A 239 20.57 2.79 32.59
C ALA A 239 22.07 2.66 32.90
N PRO A 240 22.64 1.48 33.16
CA PRO A 240 24.08 1.31 33.33
C PRO A 240 24.88 1.66 32.06
N LEU A 241 24.36 1.31 30.87
CA LEU A 241 25.00 1.63 29.62
C LEU A 241 25.08 3.14 29.40
N MET A 242 23.99 3.87 29.72
CA MET A 242 23.95 5.33 29.65
C MET A 242 24.97 5.98 30.62
N LEU A 243 25.01 5.51 31.88
CA LEU A 243 25.96 6.00 32.89
C LEU A 243 27.42 5.75 32.48
N TRP A 244 27.70 4.56 31.98
CA TRP A 244 29.03 4.21 31.49
C TRP A 244 29.43 5.06 30.29
N ALA A 245 28.53 5.29 29.34
CA ALA A 245 28.75 6.06 28.13
C ALA A 245 28.98 7.56 28.45
N VAL A 246 28.24 8.12 29.41
CA VAL A 246 28.45 9.50 29.90
C VAL A 246 29.83 9.64 30.54
N ARG A 247 30.24 8.67 31.39
CA ARG A 247 31.60 8.67 31.97
C ARG A 247 32.72 8.57 30.93
N ARG A 248 32.45 7.82 29.83
CA ARG A 248 33.39 7.68 28.71
C ARG A 248 33.30 8.78 27.66
N ARG A 249 32.42 9.77 27.84
CA ARG A 249 32.16 10.87 26.88
C ARG A 249 31.84 10.36 25.48
N SER A 250 31.13 9.24 25.37
CA SER A 250 30.72 8.63 24.10
C SER A 250 29.25 8.95 23.80
N PRO A 251 28.96 9.96 22.94
CA PRO A 251 27.60 10.43 22.73
C PRO A 251 26.69 9.37 22.06
N GLY A 252 27.23 8.52 21.18
CA GLY A 252 26.45 7.48 20.50
C GLY A 252 25.96 6.41 21.48
N TRP A 253 26.79 5.93 22.39
CA TRP A 253 26.41 4.93 23.40
C TRP A 253 25.50 5.54 24.49
N ALA A 254 25.67 6.82 24.81
CA ALA A 254 24.78 7.52 25.71
C ALA A 254 23.35 7.64 25.14
N ALA A 255 23.24 7.96 23.86
CA ALA A 255 21.95 8.01 23.14
C ALA A 255 21.29 6.62 23.07
N ALA A 256 22.05 5.56 22.78
CA ALA A 256 21.53 4.20 22.76
C ALA A 256 21.02 3.73 24.13
N GLY A 257 21.77 4.01 25.20
CA GLY A 257 21.37 3.71 26.58
C GLY A 257 20.12 4.48 27.02
N ALA A 258 20.04 5.78 26.66
CA ALA A 258 18.89 6.62 26.93
C ALA A 258 17.62 6.11 26.19
N PHE A 259 17.77 5.73 24.93
CA PHE A 259 16.67 5.17 24.13
C PHE A 259 16.11 3.86 24.74
N LEU A 260 16.98 2.91 25.08
CA LEU A 260 16.58 1.67 25.74
C LEU A 260 15.87 1.90 27.07
N THR A 261 16.39 2.83 27.89
CA THR A 261 15.79 3.17 29.19
C THR A 261 14.42 3.81 29.01
N ALA A 262 14.29 4.75 28.06
CA ALA A 262 13.02 5.41 27.79
C ALA A 262 11.95 4.45 27.27
N GLN A 263 12.33 3.55 26.35
CA GLN A 263 11.43 2.55 25.80
C GLN A 263 10.98 1.54 26.85
N GLY A 264 11.88 1.07 27.70
CA GLY A 264 11.55 0.17 28.80
C GLY A 264 10.64 0.82 29.86
N ALA A 265 10.91 2.09 30.21
CA ALA A 265 10.09 2.86 31.15
C ALA A 265 8.68 3.14 30.59
N LEU A 266 8.56 3.46 29.31
CA LEU A 266 7.26 3.63 28.63
C LEU A 266 6.44 2.35 28.64
N SER A 267 7.07 1.21 28.36
CA SER A 267 6.41 -0.10 28.39
C SER A 267 5.86 -0.43 29.79
N LEU A 268 6.64 -0.16 30.84
CA LEU A 268 6.22 -0.38 32.22
C LEU A 268 5.13 0.62 32.71
N ALA A 269 5.22 1.90 32.29
CA ALA A 269 4.23 2.91 32.62
C ALA A 269 2.87 2.61 31.92
N TYR A 270 2.91 2.18 30.69
CA TYR A 270 1.72 1.81 29.93
C TYR A 270 0.98 0.62 30.56
N ASP A 271 1.73 -0.39 30.98
CA ASP A 271 1.14 -1.56 31.67
C ASP A 271 0.51 -1.17 33.02
N ARG A 272 1.14 -0.29 33.79
CA ARG A 272 0.56 0.25 35.04
C ARG A 272 -0.72 1.05 34.80
N ALA A 273 -0.75 1.89 33.78
CA ALA A 273 -1.94 2.69 33.49
C ALA A 273 -3.16 1.85 33.07
N ARG A 274 -2.91 0.66 32.52
CA ARG A 274 -3.99 -0.30 32.16
C ARG A 274 -4.50 -1.14 33.33
N THR A 275 -3.64 -1.49 34.28
CA THR A 275 -4.05 -2.30 35.46
C THR A 275 -4.88 -1.51 36.47
N HIS A 276 -4.99 -0.20 36.32
CA HIS A 276 -5.79 0.69 37.17
C HIS A 276 -7.14 1.12 36.53
N ARG A 277 -7.54 0.51 35.43
CA ARG A 277 -8.87 0.63 34.81
C ARG A 277 -9.59 -0.70 34.85
#